data_f2acb72016a2c75fabb19fb503f78c80
#
_entry.id   f2acb72016a2c75fabb19fb503f78c80
#
_cell.length_a   1.000
_cell.length_b   1.000
_cell.length_c   1.000
_cell.angle_alpha   90.00
_cell.angle_beta   90.00
_cell.angle_gamma   90.00
#
_symmetry.space_group_name_H-M   'P 1'
#
loop_
_entity.id
_entity.type
_entity.pdbx_description
1 polymer ?
#
loop_
_entity_poly.entity_id
_entity_poly.type
_entity_poly.pdbx_seq_one_letter_code
_entity_poly.pdbx_strand_id
1 'polypeptide(L)'
;MLSVAVSLVAFPVAAVDYSDVVAPLYIGLEDVTADLAISSNGYVNCSGSAYVANGYNATVVMELQQKNGTWKPIKRWSKSGGYVSINESYRVSSKYYYRVAVTAKVYNSSGSLVESKTSYSNEIYY
;
A
#
# COMPACT_ATOMS: atom_id res chain seq x y z
N MET A 1 -41.49 13.18 11.43
CA MET A 1 -41.38 12.53 11.57
C MET A 1 -41.35 12.08 11.30
N LEU A 2 -41.02 12.15 11.10
CA LEU A 2 -40.81 11.39 11.06
C LEU A 2 -40.56 11.14 10.89
N SER A 3 -40.20 11.34 10.96
CA SER A 3 -39.88 10.65 10.99
C SER A 3 -39.54 10.39 10.78
N VAL A 4 -39.25 10.46 10.72
CA VAL A 4 -38.86 9.70 10.71
C VAL A 4 -38.44 9.45 10.49
N ALA A 5 -38.41 9.73 10.44
CA ALA A 5 -38.07 9.05 10.48
C ALA A 5 -37.62 8.89 10.23
N VAL A 6 -37.34 8.88 10.07
CA VAL A 6 -36.94 8.19 10.07
C VAL A 6 -36.44 8.03 9.82
N SER A 7 -36.31 8.19 9.74
CA SER A 7 -35.93 7.52 9.77
C SER A 7 -35.54 7.33 9.57
N LEU A 8 -35.09 7.33 9.46
CA LEU A 8 -34.76 6.64 9.52
C LEU A 8 -34.40 6.41 9.41
N VAL A 9 -34.30 6.62 9.34
CA VAL A 9 -33.98 5.89 9.46
C VAL A 9 -33.54 5.60 9.24
N ALA A 10 -33.42 5.80 9.13
CA ALA A 10 -33.02 5.09 9.20
C ALA A 10 -32.59 5.00 8.96
N PHE A 11 -32.09 4.79 8.61
CA PHE A 11 -31.68 4.14 8.62
C PHE A 11 -31.26 4.02 8.62
N PRO A 12 -31.07 4.17 8.61
CA PRO A 12 -30.57 3.56 8.69
C PRO A 12 -30.15 3.33 8.57
N VAL A 13 -29.88 3.33 8.49
CA VAL A 13 -29.33 2.71 8.58
C VAL A 13 -28.85 2.40 8.35
N ALA A 14 -28.67 2.40 8.31
CA ALA A 14 -28.09 1.81 8.29
C ALA A 14 -27.56 1.59 8.03
N ALA A 15 -27.41 1.50 8.03
CA ALA A 15 -26.77 0.98 7.94
C ALA A 15 -26.16 0.94 7.75
N VAL A 16 -25.96 0.83 7.72
CA VAL A 16 -25.22 0.51 7.70
C VAL A 16 -24.62 0.46 7.62
N ASP A 17 -24.41 0.33 7.66
CA ASP A 17 -23.70 -0.02 7.64
C ASP A 17 -23.06 -0.11 7.71
N TYR A 18 -22.86 -0.29 7.75
CA TYR A 18 -22.04 -0.75 7.81
C TYR A 18 -21.28 -0.96 7.71
N SER A 19 -21.25 -1.02 7.71
CA SER A 19 -20.43 -1.44 7.49
C SER A 19 -19.84 -1.27 7.49
N ASP A 20 -19.80 -1.07 7.70
CA ASP A 20 -19.17 -1.09 7.68
C ASP A 20 -18.50 -1.11 7.96
N VAL A 21 -18.49 -1.09 8.40
CA VAL A 21 -17.66 -1.38 8.57
C VAL A 21 -16.93 -1.73 8.64
N VAL A 22 -16.70 -1.75 8.58
CA VAL A 22 -15.96 -2.32 8.63
C VAL A 22 -14.99 -2.79 8.26
N ALA A 23 -15.02 -3.15 8.38
CA ALA A 23 -13.94 -3.96 8.14
C ALA A 23 -13.32 -3.59 6.92
N PRO A 24 -12.13 -3.65 6.95
CA PRO A 24 -11.45 -3.16 5.85
C PRO A 24 -11.76 -3.98 4.71
N LEU A 25 -12.33 -3.34 3.90
CA LEU A 25 -12.80 -3.96 2.91
C LEU A 25 -11.89 -3.79 1.81
N TYR A 26 -11.03 -4.73 1.70
CA TYR A 26 -10.20 -4.81 0.54
C TYR A 26 -11.03 -5.50 -0.53
N ILE A 27 -11.45 -4.74 -1.51
CA ILE A 27 -12.31 -5.25 -2.57
C ILE A 27 -11.55 -6.21 -3.46
N GLY A 28 -10.33 -5.88 -3.84
CA GLY A 28 -9.51 -6.73 -4.70
C GLY A 28 -8.14 -7.04 -4.14
N LEU A 29 -7.70 -6.31 -3.12
CA LEU A 29 -6.38 -6.45 -2.55
C LEU A 29 -6.39 -7.48 -1.44
N GLU A 30 -5.47 -8.43 -1.52
CA GLU A 30 -5.34 -9.47 -0.49
C GLU A 30 -4.16 -9.21 0.43
N ASP A 31 -3.07 -8.66 -0.10
CA ASP A 31 -1.90 -8.39 0.72
C ASP A 31 -0.97 -7.38 0.03
N VAL A 32 -0.31 -6.55 0.84
CA VAL A 32 0.77 -5.66 0.40
C VAL A 32 1.90 -5.75 1.41
N THR A 33 3.09 -6.08 0.95
CA THR A 33 4.26 -6.20 1.83
C THR A 33 5.36 -5.24 1.42
N ALA A 34 6.18 -4.84 2.39
CA ALA A 34 7.35 -4.01 2.16
C ALA A 34 8.46 -4.46 3.12
N ASP A 35 9.65 -4.72 2.58
CA ASP A 35 10.80 -5.16 3.36
C ASP A 35 12.05 -4.43 2.95
N LEU A 36 12.94 -4.22 3.91
CA LEU A 36 14.21 -3.56 3.71
C LEU A 36 15.30 -4.28 4.49
N ALA A 37 16.43 -4.54 3.84
CA ALA A 37 17.64 -5.00 4.49
C ALA A 37 18.82 -4.17 3.98
N ILE A 38 19.77 -3.84 4.87
CA ILE A 38 20.95 -3.05 4.50
C ILE A 38 22.19 -3.87 4.84
N SER A 39 23.07 -4.05 3.86
CA SER A 39 24.34 -4.72 4.08
C SER A 39 25.40 -3.72 4.55
N SER A 40 26.47 -4.25 5.14
CA SER A 40 27.54 -3.41 5.70
C SER A 40 28.26 -2.56 4.65
N ASN A 41 28.15 -2.92 3.38
CA ASN A 41 28.80 -2.17 2.30
C ASN A 41 27.90 -1.08 1.69
N GLY A 42 26.75 -0.81 2.30
CA GLY A 42 25.88 0.27 1.86
C GLY A 42 24.89 -0.09 0.77
N TYR A 43 24.74 -1.36 0.44
CA TYR A 43 23.68 -1.78 -0.46
C TYR A 43 22.43 -2.11 0.33
N VAL A 44 21.32 -1.57 -0.10
CA VAL A 44 20.02 -1.92 0.45
C VAL A 44 19.36 -2.92 -0.49
N ASN A 45 18.66 -3.88 0.08
CA ASN A 45 17.80 -4.78 -0.65
C ASN A 45 16.37 -4.41 -0.31
N CYS A 46 15.63 -3.99 -1.33
CA CYS A 46 14.26 -3.55 -1.20
C CYS A 46 13.35 -4.61 -1.79
N SER A 47 12.34 -5.01 -1.05
CA SER A 47 11.35 -5.98 -1.54
C SER A 47 9.96 -5.45 -1.29
N GLY A 48 9.10 -5.65 -2.27
CA GLY A 48 7.71 -5.30 -2.14
C GLY A 48 6.86 -6.23 -2.97
N SER A 49 5.67 -6.52 -2.48
CA SER A 49 4.75 -7.36 -3.22
C SER A 49 3.31 -6.94 -2.98
N ALA A 50 2.46 -7.25 -3.93
CA ALA A 50 1.03 -7.09 -3.80
C ALA A 50 0.34 -8.28 -4.46
N TYR A 51 -0.69 -8.79 -3.80
CA TYR A 51 -1.47 -9.92 -4.25
C TYR A 51 -2.92 -9.48 -4.35
N VAL A 52 -3.51 -9.65 -5.53
CA VAL A 52 -4.89 -9.23 -5.75
C VAL A 52 -5.74 -10.41 -6.17
N ALA A 53 -7.04 -10.29 -5.92
CA ALA A 53 -8.00 -11.33 -6.25
C ALA A 53 -8.18 -11.46 -7.76
N ASN A 54 -8.72 -12.60 -8.18
CA ASN A 54 -9.06 -12.85 -9.57
C ASN A 54 -9.96 -11.74 -10.10
N GLY A 55 -9.69 -11.32 -11.33
CA GLY A 55 -10.47 -10.27 -11.98
C GLY A 55 -9.97 -8.86 -11.69
N TYR A 56 -8.94 -8.73 -10.85
CA TYR A 56 -8.34 -7.44 -10.53
C TYR A 56 -6.89 -7.38 -10.96
N ASN A 57 -6.39 -6.17 -11.11
CA ASN A 57 -5.02 -5.89 -11.47
C ASN A 57 -4.46 -4.82 -10.56
N ALA A 58 -3.18 -4.90 -10.25
CA ALA A 58 -2.54 -3.89 -9.42
C ALA A 58 -1.40 -3.21 -10.17
N THR A 59 -1.24 -1.91 -9.95
CA THR A 59 0.00 -1.21 -10.24
C THR A 59 0.70 -0.96 -8.92
N VAL A 60 1.92 -1.43 -8.80
CA VAL A 60 2.68 -1.35 -7.56
C VAL A 60 3.86 -0.42 -7.77
N VAL A 61 4.00 0.56 -6.88
CA VAL A 61 5.17 1.44 -6.84
C VAL A 61 5.90 1.17 -5.54
N MET A 62 7.18 0.83 -5.65
CA MET A 62 8.05 0.66 -4.49
C MET A 62 9.03 1.83 -4.46
N GLU A 63 9.06 2.53 -3.32
CA GLU A 63 10.00 3.64 -3.10
C GLU A 63 10.97 3.29 -2.00
N LEU A 64 12.25 3.51 -2.27
CA LEU A 64 13.25 3.58 -1.22
C LEU A 64 13.27 5.03 -0.74
N GLN A 65 13.06 5.24 0.55
CA GLN A 65 12.97 6.57 1.16
C GLN A 65 14.11 6.77 2.15
N GLN A 66 14.62 7.99 2.18
CA GLN A 66 15.68 8.43 3.08
C GLN A 66 15.10 9.53 3.97
N LYS A 67 15.42 9.47 5.26
CA LYS A 67 14.99 10.52 6.18
C LYS A 67 16.07 11.58 6.31
N ASN A 68 15.76 12.76 5.83
CA ASN A 68 16.63 13.94 5.96
C ASN A 68 15.70 15.10 6.34
N GLY A 69 15.41 15.20 7.64
CA GLY A 69 14.31 16.02 8.15
C GLY A 69 12.97 15.34 7.94
N THR A 70 12.56 15.18 6.70
CA THR A 70 11.37 14.44 6.32
C THR A 70 11.76 13.23 5.49
N TRP A 71 10.82 12.33 5.27
CA TRP A 71 11.01 11.20 4.38
C TRP A 71 10.95 11.65 2.93
N LYS A 72 11.99 11.32 2.16
CA LYS A 72 12.08 11.66 0.74
C LYS A 72 12.35 10.41 -0.08
N PRO A 73 11.66 10.21 -1.19
CA PRO A 73 11.99 9.11 -2.07
C PRO A 73 13.33 9.38 -2.76
N ILE A 74 14.23 8.39 -2.73
CA ILE A 74 15.51 8.49 -3.43
C ILE A 74 15.59 7.55 -4.61
N LYS A 75 14.71 6.54 -4.66
CA LYS A 75 14.62 5.63 -5.79
C LYS A 75 13.21 5.04 -5.85
N ARG A 76 12.73 4.82 -7.06
CA ARG A 76 11.36 4.32 -7.27
C ARG A 76 11.37 3.28 -8.37
N TRP A 77 10.62 2.19 -8.15
CA TRP A 77 10.40 1.14 -9.13
C TRP A 77 8.91 0.88 -9.23
N SER A 78 8.47 0.39 -10.39
CA SER A 78 7.05 0.17 -10.64
C SER A 78 6.84 -1.10 -11.46
N LYS A 79 5.73 -1.80 -11.18
CA LYS A 79 5.37 -3.02 -11.87
C LYS A 79 3.87 -3.25 -11.74
N SER A 80 3.27 -3.93 -12.71
CA SER A 80 1.82 -4.19 -12.72
C SER A 80 1.55 -5.67 -12.96
N GLY A 81 0.40 -6.14 -12.47
CA GLY A 81 -0.04 -7.51 -12.67
C GLY A 81 -1.06 -7.94 -11.63
N GLY A 82 -1.46 -9.23 -11.69
CA GLY A 82 -2.33 -9.84 -10.71
C GLY A 82 -1.60 -10.25 -9.44
N TYR A 83 -0.33 -10.60 -9.58
CA TYR A 83 0.60 -10.76 -8.47
C TYR A 83 1.87 -10.02 -8.85
N VAL A 84 2.28 -9.10 -8.00
CA VAL A 84 3.44 -8.25 -8.28
C VAL A 84 4.47 -8.47 -7.19
N SER A 85 5.70 -8.74 -7.61
CA SER A 85 6.84 -8.84 -6.70
C SER A 85 7.98 -8.03 -7.29
N ILE A 86 8.54 -7.14 -6.48
CA ILE A 86 9.65 -6.27 -6.86
C ILE A 86 10.78 -6.52 -5.87
N ASN A 87 11.97 -6.84 -6.38
CA ASN A 87 13.17 -7.03 -5.59
C ASN A 87 14.29 -6.27 -6.26
N GLU A 88 14.85 -5.27 -5.57
CA GLU A 88 15.87 -4.40 -6.13
C GLU A 88 16.93 -4.08 -5.12
N SER A 89 18.14 -3.81 -5.61
CA SER A 89 19.26 -3.35 -4.79
C SER A 89 19.64 -1.95 -5.19
N TYR A 90 20.06 -1.17 -4.21
CA TYR A 90 20.47 0.20 -4.45
C TYR A 90 21.52 0.62 -3.45
N ARG A 91 22.51 1.39 -3.88
CA ARG A 91 23.56 1.85 -3.00
C ARG A 91 23.17 3.15 -2.32
N VAL A 92 23.34 3.24 -1.00
CA VAL A 92 22.94 4.41 -0.21
C VAL A 92 24.10 4.97 0.59
N SER A 93 23.97 6.24 0.96
CA SER A 93 24.91 6.94 1.83
C SER A 93 24.64 6.58 3.29
N SER A 94 25.70 6.58 4.11
CA SER A 94 25.58 6.36 5.54
C SER A 94 25.01 7.60 6.26
N LYS A 95 24.61 7.40 7.51
CA LYS A 95 24.15 8.42 8.45
C LYS A 95 22.73 8.89 8.20
N TYR A 96 21.89 8.03 7.64
CA TYR A 96 20.47 8.30 7.46
C TYR A 96 19.64 7.07 7.83
N TYR A 97 18.40 7.32 8.20
CA TYR A 97 17.40 6.27 8.27
C TYR A 97 16.81 6.04 6.90
N TYR A 98 16.51 4.79 6.60
CA TYR A 98 15.90 4.35 5.35
C TYR A 98 14.68 3.50 5.63
N ARG A 99 13.74 3.52 4.72
CA ARG A 99 12.59 2.61 4.71
C ARG A 99 12.12 2.40 3.28
N VAL A 100 11.36 1.34 3.09
CA VAL A 100 10.68 1.04 1.83
C VAL A 100 9.20 1.34 2.00
N ALA A 101 8.61 2.02 1.02
CA ALA A 101 7.18 2.25 0.95
C ALA A 101 6.65 1.57 -0.32
N VAL A 102 5.66 0.71 -0.17
CA VAL A 102 5.05 -0.01 -1.29
C VAL A 102 3.60 0.40 -1.38
N THR A 103 3.22 1.00 -2.50
CA THR A 103 1.86 1.43 -2.76
C THR A 103 1.27 0.58 -3.87
N ALA A 104 0.15 -0.07 -3.59
CA ALA A 104 -0.59 -0.84 -4.57
C ALA A 104 -1.88 -0.12 -4.91
N LYS A 105 -2.09 0.12 -6.20
CA LYS A 105 -3.35 0.65 -6.72
C LYS A 105 -4.04 -0.46 -7.48
N VAL A 106 -5.27 -0.77 -7.10
CA VAL A 106 -6.00 -1.90 -7.64
C VAL A 106 -7.08 -1.43 -8.59
N TYR A 107 -7.14 -2.07 -9.73
CA TYR A 107 -8.08 -1.75 -10.80
C TYR A 107 -8.97 -2.96 -11.09
N ASN A 108 -10.24 -2.71 -11.37
CA ASN A 108 -11.15 -3.77 -11.77
C ASN A 108 -11.03 -4.07 -13.27
N SER A 109 -11.84 -5.01 -13.76
CA SER A 109 -11.77 -5.44 -15.16
C SER A 109 -12.15 -4.34 -16.16
N SER A 110 -12.85 -3.31 -15.73
CA SER A 110 -13.18 -2.18 -16.60
C SER A 110 -12.12 -1.07 -16.53
N GLY A 111 -11.04 -1.28 -15.77
CA GLY A 111 -9.95 -0.32 -15.67
C GLY A 111 -10.17 0.79 -14.67
N SER A 112 -11.17 0.67 -13.81
CA SER A 112 -11.43 1.69 -12.77
C SER A 112 -10.62 1.40 -11.53
N LEU A 113 -10.05 2.44 -10.94
CA LEU A 113 -9.36 2.35 -9.67
C LEU A 113 -10.38 2.09 -8.57
N VAL A 114 -10.22 0.99 -7.84
CA VAL A 114 -11.16 0.60 -6.79
C VAL A 114 -10.55 0.61 -5.41
N GLU A 115 -9.22 0.61 -5.30
CA GLU A 115 -8.55 0.51 -4.01
C GLU A 115 -7.11 1.00 -4.12
N SER A 116 -6.58 1.57 -3.01
CA SER A 116 -5.18 1.95 -2.92
C SER A 116 -4.71 1.75 -1.49
N LYS A 117 -3.52 1.14 -1.32
CA LYS A 117 -2.94 0.92 0.01
C LYS A 117 -1.44 1.06 -0.06
N THR A 118 -0.87 1.63 1.01
CA THR A 118 0.58 1.73 1.19
C THR A 118 1.00 0.95 2.43
N SER A 119 2.06 0.16 2.29
CA SER A 119 2.72 -0.53 3.40
C SER A 119 4.15 -0.04 3.50
N TYR A 120 4.68 0.00 4.73
CA TYR A 120 6.03 0.46 5.00
C TYR A 120 6.85 -0.65 5.64
N SER A 121 8.12 -0.70 5.30
CA SER A 121 9.07 -1.58 5.97
C SER A 121 9.47 -0.99 7.33
N ASN A 122 10.29 -1.74 8.07
CA ASN A 122 11.00 -1.20 9.21
C ASN A 122 11.88 -0.04 8.77
N GLU A 123 12.13 0.88 9.69
CA GLU A 123 13.10 1.95 9.51
C GLU A 123 14.45 1.45 9.99
N ILE A 124 15.46 1.58 9.16
CA ILE A 124 16.80 1.09 9.46
C ILE A 124 17.81 2.23 9.27
N TYR A 125 18.67 2.41 10.26
CA TYR A 125 19.75 3.39 10.20
C TYR A 125 21.01 2.73 9.62
N TYR A 126 21.65 3.44 8.71
CA TYR A 126 22.91 2.96 8.14
C TYR A 126 24.04 3.92 8.42
#